data_9c6fde11b68fd4a1ad8b9495421e094c
#
_entry.id   9c6fde11b68fd4a1ad8b9495421e094c
#
_cell.length_a   1.000
_cell.length_b   1.000
_cell.length_c   1.000
_cell.angle_alpha   90.00
_cell.angle_beta   90.00
_cell.angle_gamma   90.00
#
_symmetry.space_group_name_H-M   'P 1'
#
loop_
_entity.id
_entity.type
_entity.pdbx_description
1 polymer ?
#
loop_
_entity_poly.entity_id
_entity_poly.type
_entity_poly.pdbx_seq_one_letter_code
_entity_poly.pdbx_strand_id
1 'polypeptide(L)'
;HHAQFRRQRQMCIRDSGTIHLGDKTFGGGRMGDRAVKGITSQLESLGFESGRMKTGTPPRVDGRSIDFSVMEEQPGDDSPGKFSYYNHTRPLKEQRSCFITYTNEKTHEILKSGFSRSPLFNGTINSIGPRYCPSIEDKINRFSHRPRHQIFAEPEGWNTIEFYINGFSSSLPEEIQLEGLRSIPGFEKAKMFRP
;
A
#
# COMPACT_ATOMS: atom_id res chain seq x y z
N HIS A 1 -5.84 -27.59 0.75
CA HIS A 1 -5.04 -27.36 1.98
C HIS A 1 -4.28 -26.01 1.95
N HIS A 2 -3.66 -25.59 0.82
CA HIS A 2 -2.89 -24.33 0.77
C HIS A 2 -3.74 -23.06 0.93
N ALA A 3 -4.99 -23.05 0.49
CA ALA A 3 -5.88 -21.88 0.61
C ALA A 3 -6.30 -21.62 2.07
N GLN A 4 -6.43 -22.68 2.89
CA GLN A 4 -6.76 -22.55 4.30
C GLN A 4 -5.62 -21.93 5.13
N PHE A 5 -4.36 -22.31 4.87
CA PHE A 5 -3.20 -21.74 5.56
C PHE A 5 -2.96 -20.26 5.24
N ARG A 6 -3.24 -19.83 4.00
CA ARG A 6 -3.19 -18.41 3.63
C ARG A 6 -4.25 -17.59 4.36
N ARG A 7 -5.46 -18.14 4.52
CA ARG A 7 -6.53 -17.48 5.31
C ARG A 7 -6.16 -17.34 6.78
N GLN A 8 -5.59 -18.34 7.40
CA GLN A 8 -5.17 -18.28 8.81
C GLN A 8 -4.07 -17.24 9.07
N ARG A 9 -3.02 -17.18 8.24
CA ARG A 9 -1.98 -16.14 8.34
C ARG A 9 -2.52 -14.74 8.18
N GLN A 10 -3.43 -14.53 7.22
CA GLN A 10 -4.09 -13.24 7.04
C GLN A 10 -5.02 -12.89 8.20
N MET A 11 -5.64 -13.86 8.83
CA MET A 11 -6.52 -13.65 9.98
C MET A 11 -5.74 -13.15 11.20
N CYS A 12 -4.60 -13.77 11.55
CA CYS A 12 -3.79 -13.34 12.69
C CYS A 12 -3.24 -11.90 12.54
N ILE A 13 -2.81 -11.52 11.34
CA ILE A 13 -2.26 -10.17 11.09
C ILE A 13 -3.36 -9.10 11.03
N ARG A 14 -4.59 -9.49 10.69
CA ARG A 14 -5.72 -8.57 10.47
C ARG A 14 -6.85 -8.71 11.48
N ASP A 15 -6.61 -9.46 12.56
CA ASP A 15 -7.59 -9.59 13.64
C ASP A 15 -7.87 -8.22 14.24
N SER A 16 -9.15 -7.89 14.34
CA SER A 16 -9.60 -6.58 14.83
C SER A 16 -9.00 -5.40 14.07
N GLY A 17 -8.66 -5.59 12.80
CA GLY A 17 -8.11 -4.56 11.93
C GLY A 17 -9.08 -3.39 11.76
N THR A 18 -8.53 -2.20 11.62
CA THR A 18 -9.26 -0.97 11.34
C THR A 18 -8.63 -0.27 10.17
N ILE A 19 -9.44 0.08 9.16
CA ILE A 19 -9.03 0.85 8.00
C ILE A 19 -9.40 2.30 8.25
N HIS A 20 -8.42 3.18 8.10
CA HIS A 20 -8.59 4.63 8.19
C HIS A 20 -8.45 5.27 6.82
N LEU A 21 -9.39 6.12 6.45
CA LEU A 21 -9.45 6.85 5.19
C LEU A 21 -9.99 8.26 5.46
N GLY A 22 -9.10 9.19 5.74
CA GLY A 22 -9.47 10.53 6.22
C GLY A 22 -10.37 10.44 7.45
N ASP A 23 -11.51 11.06 7.38
CA ASP A 23 -12.50 11.11 8.47
C ASP A 23 -13.32 9.81 8.59
N LYS A 24 -13.12 8.85 7.69
CA LYS A 24 -13.86 7.59 7.65
C LYS A 24 -13.07 6.46 8.28
N THR A 25 -13.77 5.58 9.00
CA THR A 25 -13.20 4.39 9.63
C THR A 25 -14.04 3.17 9.29
N PHE A 26 -13.38 2.08 8.88
CA PHE A 26 -14.03 0.83 8.52
C PHE A 26 -13.40 -0.32 9.31
N GLY A 27 -14.23 -1.29 9.71
CA GLY A 27 -13.73 -2.53 10.29
C GLY A 27 -13.16 -3.45 9.23
N GLY A 28 -11.97 -3.98 9.46
CA GLY A 28 -11.28 -4.90 8.56
C GLY A 28 -9.80 -4.56 8.42
N GLY A 29 -9.04 -5.50 7.89
CA GLY A 29 -7.59 -5.31 7.64
C GLY A 29 -7.26 -4.99 6.18
N ARG A 30 -8.25 -5.09 5.29
CA ARG A 30 -8.13 -4.77 3.87
C ARG A 30 -9.50 -4.31 3.34
N MET A 31 -9.48 -3.31 2.48
CA MET A 31 -10.68 -2.84 1.79
C MET A 31 -11.32 -3.98 0.98
N GLY A 32 -12.63 -4.23 1.20
CA GLY A 32 -13.37 -5.30 0.55
C GLY A 32 -13.35 -6.66 1.27
N ASP A 33 -12.47 -6.87 2.25
CA ASP A 33 -12.46 -8.10 3.06
C ASP A 33 -13.32 -7.95 4.32
N ARG A 34 -13.91 -9.05 4.76
CA ARG A 34 -14.65 -9.07 6.03
C ARG A 34 -13.71 -8.88 7.21
N ALA A 35 -14.18 -8.16 8.21
CA ALA A 35 -13.48 -8.03 9.49
C ALA A 35 -13.39 -9.41 10.19
N VAL A 36 -12.22 -9.72 10.72
CA VAL A 36 -11.97 -10.88 11.58
C VAL A 36 -11.80 -10.38 13.00
N LYS A 37 -12.37 -11.08 13.98
CA LYS A 37 -12.30 -10.71 15.39
C LYS A 37 -12.17 -11.96 16.25
N GLY A 38 -11.50 -11.80 17.39
CA GLY A 38 -11.49 -12.80 18.46
C GLY A 38 -10.22 -13.63 18.57
N ILE A 39 -9.34 -13.64 17.58
CA ILE A 39 -8.07 -14.39 17.65
C ILE A 39 -7.15 -13.76 18.69
N THR A 40 -6.99 -12.44 18.65
CA THR A 40 -6.15 -11.71 19.62
C THR A 40 -6.63 -11.96 21.05
N SER A 41 -7.92 -11.83 21.33
CA SER A 41 -8.47 -12.06 22.67
C SER A 41 -8.31 -13.51 23.13
N GLN A 42 -8.38 -14.49 22.24
CA GLN A 42 -8.08 -15.89 22.57
C GLN A 42 -6.60 -16.09 22.93
N LEU A 43 -5.69 -15.47 22.19
CA LEU A 43 -4.26 -15.54 22.50
C LEU A 43 -3.95 -14.88 23.86
N GLU A 44 -4.55 -13.72 24.12
CA GLU A 44 -4.42 -13.03 25.42
C GLU A 44 -4.95 -13.88 26.58
N SER A 45 -6.07 -14.58 26.39
CA SER A 45 -6.61 -15.49 27.40
C SER A 45 -5.69 -16.70 27.70
N LEU A 46 -4.78 -17.01 26.78
CA LEU A 46 -3.74 -18.03 26.93
C LEU A 46 -2.43 -17.46 27.49
N GLY A 47 -2.39 -16.17 27.84
CA GLY A 47 -1.22 -15.52 28.44
C GLY A 47 -0.23 -14.90 27.46
N PHE A 48 -0.58 -14.79 26.16
CA PHE A 48 0.25 -14.09 25.19
C PHE A 48 0.01 -12.58 25.29
N GLU A 49 1.10 -11.80 25.23
CA GLU A 49 1.01 -10.36 25.11
C GLU A 49 0.69 -9.96 23.66
N SER A 50 -0.21 -9.02 23.48
CA SER A 50 -0.53 -8.46 22.16
C SER A 50 -0.29 -6.96 22.09
N GLY A 51 -0.12 -6.45 20.87
CA GLY A 51 0.03 -5.03 20.62
C GLY A 51 -0.55 -4.67 19.25
N ARG A 52 -0.85 -3.40 19.06
CA ARG A 52 -1.34 -2.90 17.78
C ARG A 52 -0.26 -2.17 17.02
N MET A 53 -0.17 -2.49 15.72
CA MET A 53 0.70 -1.79 14.79
C MET A 53 -0.13 -1.12 13.69
N LYS A 54 0.33 0.02 13.22
CA LYS A 54 -0.19 0.64 12.00
C LYS A 54 0.63 0.22 10.79
N THR A 55 -0.01 0.04 9.66
CA THR A 55 0.65 -0.08 8.36
C THR A 55 -0.19 0.67 7.33
N GLY A 56 0.43 1.17 6.26
CA GLY A 56 -0.27 1.79 5.14
C GLY A 56 -0.45 0.80 4.01
N THR A 57 -1.53 0.96 3.26
CA THR A 57 -1.69 0.31 1.96
C THR A 57 -1.73 1.40 0.89
N PRO A 58 -1.04 1.22 -0.24
CA PRO A 58 -1.15 2.14 -1.35
C PRO A 58 -2.46 1.92 -2.14
N PRO A 59 -2.88 2.90 -2.93
CA PRO A 59 -4.03 2.76 -3.79
C PRO A 59 -3.81 1.73 -4.89
N ARG A 60 -4.92 1.18 -5.38
CA ARG A 60 -4.96 0.36 -6.59
C ARG A 60 -5.53 1.17 -7.73
N VAL A 61 -4.84 1.17 -8.84
CA VAL A 61 -5.15 1.99 -10.01
C VAL A 61 -5.39 1.10 -11.23
N ASP A 62 -6.31 1.52 -12.08
CA ASP A 62 -6.52 0.89 -13.38
C ASP A 62 -5.32 1.16 -14.30
N GLY A 63 -4.57 0.11 -14.61
CA GLY A 63 -3.37 0.21 -15.45
C GLY A 63 -3.61 0.80 -16.84
N ARG A 64 -4.85 0.71 -17.35
CA ARG A 64 -5.24 1.33 -18.64
C ARG A 64 -5.32 2.86 -18.57
N SER A 65 -5.33 3.41 -17.36
CA SER A 65 -5.36 4.85 -17.09
C SER A 65 -3.99 5.44 -16.75
N ILE A 66 -2.93 4.62 -16.79
CA ILE A 66 -1.55 5.02 -16.50
C ILE A 66 -0.84 5.24 -17.83
N ASP A 67 -0.11 6.34 -17.95
CA ASP A 67 0.80 6.59 -19.06
C ASP A 67 2.21 6.11 -18.68
N PHE A 68 2.53 4.89 -19.06
CA PHE A 68 3.85 4.29 -18.79
C PHE A 68 4.97 4.90 -19.65
N SER A 69 4.66 5.61 -20.73
CA SER A 69 5.66 6.14 -21.66
C SER A 69 6.54 7.23 -21.05
N VAL A 70 6.07 7.88 -19.98
CA VAL A 70 6.79 8.91 -19.24
C VAL A 70 7.46 8.41 -17.96
N MET A 71 7.40 7.10 -17.71
CA MET A 71 7.99 6.45 -16.55
C MET A 71 9.25 5.67 -16.95
N GLU A 72 10.13 5.45 -15.97
CA GLU A 72 11.29 4.58 -16.12
C GLU A 72 10.85 3.11 -15.94
N GLU A 73 11.02 2.29 -16.98
CA GLU A 73 10.74 0.88 -16.88
C GLU A 73 11.82 0.17 -16.06
N GLN A 74 11.40 -0.62 -15.09
CA GLN A 74 12.24 -1.53 -14.33
C GLN A 74 11.86 -2.98 -14.69
N PRO A 75 12.59 -3.60 -15.61
CA PRO A 75 12.37 -4.99 -15.98
C PRO A 75 12.74 -5.93 -14.84
N GLY A 76 12.32 -7.18 -14.96
CA GLY A 76 12.81 -8.24 -14.10
C GLY A 76 14.27 -8.61 -14.36
N ASP A 77 14.78 -9.58 -13.62
CA ASP A 77 16.15 -10.07 -13.78
C ASP A 77 16.34 -10.76 -15.13
N ASP A 78 17.47 -10.56 -15.80
CA ASP A 78 17.82 -11.25 -17.05
C ASP A 78 17.89 -12.76 -16.85
N SER A 79 18.27 -13.20 -15.65
CA SER A 79 18.37 -14.59 -15.27
C SER A 79 17.65 -14.82 -13.93
N PRO A 80 16.31 -14.90 -13.94
CA PRO A 80 15.54 -14.95 -12.71
C PRO A 80 15.82 -16.25 -11.94
N GLY A 81 16.05 -16.10 -10.64
CA GLY A 81 16.13 -17.21 -9.72
C GLY A 81 14.77 -17.81 -9.40
N LYS A 82 14.74 -18.79 -8.53
CA LYS A 82 13.50 -19.37 -7.99
C LYS A 82 13.40 -19.14 -6.48
N PHE A 83 12.19 -18.93 -5.98
CA PHE A 83 11.90 -18.74 -4.55
C PHE A 83 11.63 -20.07 -3.79
N SER A 84 12.11 -21.20 -4.33
CA SER A 84 11.89 -22.50 -3.73
C SER A 84 13.15 -23.34 -3.78
N TYR A 85 13.43 -24.05 -2.72
CA TYR A 85 14.53 -25.04 -2.65
C TYR A 85 14.19 -26.38 -3.33
N TYR A 86 12.92 -26.62 -3.66
CA TYR A 86 12.51 -27.86 -4.31
C TYR A 86 13.05 -27.97 -5.74
N ASN A 87 13.62 -29.12 -6.09
CA ASN A 87 14.24 -29.35 -7.40
C ASN A 87 13.25 -29.34 -8.57
N HIS A 88 11.97 -29.64 -8.31
CA HIS A 88 10.92 -29.64 -9.33
C HIS A 88 10.37 -28.25 -9.67
N THR A 89 10.67 -27.23 -8.87
CA THR A 89 10.29 -25.85 -9.19
C THR A 89 11.30 -25.21 -10.15
N ARG A 90 10.80 -24.37 -11.05
CA ARG A 90 11.62 -23.64 -12.02
C ARG A 90 11.39 -22.15 -11.88
N PRO A 91 12.37 -21.32 -12.28
CA PRO A 91 12.16 -19.87 -12.41
C PRO A 91 11.02 -19.55 -13.37
N LEU A 92 10.39 -18.40 -13.19
CA LEU A 92 9.43 -17.89 -14.17
C LEU A 92 10.17 -17.54 -15.47
N LYS A 93 9.62 -17.95 -16.61
CA LYS A 93 10.17 -17.61 -17.92
C LYS A 93 9.78 -16.19 -18.34
N GLU A 94 8.58 -15.78 -17.98
CA GLU A 94 8.03 -14.46 -18.29
C GLU A 94 7.98 -13.64 -17.01
N GLN A 95 8.34 -12.39 -17.11
CA GLN A 95 8.31 -11.43 -16.02
C GLN A 95 7.49 -10.21 -16.43
N ARG A 96 6.94 -9.49 -15.44
CA ARG A 96 6.27 -8.21 -15.66
C ARG A 96 7.13 -7.11 -15.08
N SER A 97 7.34 -6.07 -15.87
CA SER A 97 8.07 -4.88 -15.43
C SER A 97 7.27 -4.09 -14.40
N CYS A 98 7.99 -3.44 -13.49
CA CYS A 98 7.50 -2.32 -12.71
C CYS A 98 7.89 -1.02 -13.41
N PHE A 99 7.26 0.08 -13.01
CA PHE A 99 7.54 1.39 -13.59
C PHE A 99 7.79 2.40 -12.49
N ILE A 100 8.82 3.22 -12.66
CA ILE A 100 9.27 4.19 -11.67
C ILE A 100 8.87 5.59 -12.12
N THR A 101 8.30 6.35 -11.19
CA THR A 101 8.06 7.78 -11.31
C THR A 101 8.30 8.46 -9.97
N TYR A 102 8.07 9.76 -9.88
CA TYR A 102 8.37 10.53 -8.68
C TYR A 102 7.27 11.54 -8.37
N THR A 103 7.02 11.75 -7.09
CA THR A 103 6.24 12.90 -6.63
C THR A 103 6.97 14.20 -6.97
N ASN A 104 6.28 15.31 -6.91
CA ASN A 104 6.81 16.65 -7.13
C ASN A 104 6.27 17.63 -6.07
N GLU A 105 6.69 18.88 -6.12
CA GLU A 105 6.27 19.90 -5.14
C GLU A 105 4.74 20.09 -5.12
N LYS A 106 4.10 20.12 -6.31
CA LYS A 106 2.63 20.19 -6.42
C LYS A 106 1.94 19.03 -5.72
N THR A 107 2.48 17.80 -5.90
CA THR A 107 1.99 16.61 -5.19
C THR A 107 2.08 16.82 -3.68
N HIS A 108 3.22 17.33 -3.20
CA HIS A 108 3.43 17.56 -1.78
C HIS A 108 2.49 18.62 -1.21
N GLU A 109 2.21 19.70 -1.94
CA GLU A 109 1.26 20.73 -1.52
C GLU A 109 -0.16 20.18 -1.40
N ILE A 110 -0.62 19.43 -2.41
CA ILE A 110 -1.93 18.78 -2.40
C ILE A 110 -2.05 17.85 -1.20
N LEU A 111 -1.08 16.96 -0.98
CA LEU A 111 -1.14 16.01 0.13
C LEU A 111 -1.09 16.71 1.49
N LYS A 112 -0.28 17.77 1.64
CA LYS A 112 -0.22 18.59 2.88
C LYS A 112 -1.56 19.26 3.20
N SER A 113 -2.36 19.66 2.21
CA SER A 113 -3.66 20.25 2.44
C SER A 113 -4.62 19.32 3.19
N GLY A 114 -4.40 18.01 3.11
CA GLY A 114 -5.19 16.98 3.81
C GLY A 114 -4.67 16.59 5.20
N PHE A 115 -3.55 17.12 5.67
CA PHE A 115 -2.92 16.66 6.92
C PHE A 115 -3.78 16.85 8.16
N SER A 116 -4.58 17.91 8.22
CA SER A 116 -5.51 18.14 9.33
C SER A 116 -6.60 17.06 9.44
N ARG A 117 -6.89 16.38 8.34
CA ARG A 117 -7.86 15.27 8.24
C ARG A 117 -7.18 13.88 8.20
N SER A 118 -5.87 13.83 8.36
CA SER A 118 -5.14 12.57 8.42
C SER A 118 -5.25 11.95 9.81
N PRO A 119 -5.76 10.72 9.93
CA PRO A 119 -5.80 9.99 11.20
C PRO A 119 -4.41 9.81 11.84
N LEU A 120 -3.37 9.89 11.03
CA LEU A 120 -1.98 9.82 11.48
C LEU A 120 -1.55 11.06 12.28
N PHE A 121 -2.06 12.25 11.90
CA PHE A 121 -1.66 13.52 12.51
C PHE A 121 -2.69 14.09 13.48
N ASN A 122 -3.96 13.70 13.38
CA ASN A 122 -5.00 14.18 14.28
C ASN A 122 -5.13 13.36 15.58
N GLY A 123 -4.24 12.39 15.81
CA GLY A 123 -4.22 11.56 17.02
C GLY A 123 -5.18 10.38 17.04
N THR A 124 -5.92 10.12 15.97
CA THR A 124 -6.80 8.95 15.85
C THR A 124 -6.02 7.64 15.84
N ILE A 125 -4.85 7.63 15.18
CA ILE A 125 -3.95 6.47 15.15
C ILE A 125 -2.87 6.65 16.20
N ASN A 126 -2.98 5.92 17.31
CA ASN A 126 -2.01 5.93 18.42
C ASN A 126 -1.04 4.72 18.38
N SER A 127 -1.09 3.88 17.36
CA SER A 127 -0.25 2.70 17.26
C SER A 127 1.09 2.99 16.58
N ILE A 128 2.10 2.17 16.92
CA ILE A 128 3.45 2.29 16.39
C ILE A 128 3.49 1.73 14.97
N GLY A 129 4.06 2.48 14.03
CA GLY A 129 4.34 1.98 12.68
C GLY A 129 5.60 1.12 12.63
N PRO A 130 5.66 0.12 11.74
CA PRO A 130 6.90 -0.61 11.50
C PRO A 130 7.99 0.34 10.94
N ARG A 131 9.25 0.04 11.27
CA ARG A 131 10.39 0.93 10.99
C ARG A 131 10.53 1.35 9.52
N TYR A 132 10.20 0.46 8.59
CA TYR A 132 10.44 0.66 7.16
C TYR A 132 9.15 0.79 6.33
N CYS A 133 8.05 1.18 6.93
CA CYS A 133 6.79 1.40 6.23
C CYS A 133 6.21 2.80 6.52
N PRO A 134 6.93 3.88 6.11
CA PRO A 134 6.38 5.22 6.23
C PRO A 134 5.30 5.43 5.18
N SER A 135 4.19 6.05 5.57
CA SER A 135 3.19 6.57 4.62
C SER A 135 3.77 7.73 3.81
N ILE A 136 3.09 8.10 2.73
CA ILE A 136 3.53 9.26 1.93
C ILE A 136 3.47 10.55 2.76
N GLU A 137 2.49 10.67 3.67
CA GLU A 137 2.40 11.80 4.61
C GLU A 137 3.62 11.86 5.54
N ASP A 138 4.03 10.71 6.08
CA ASP A 138 5.24 10.63 6.91
C ASP A 138 6.50 11.05 6.14
N LYS A 139 6.62 10.61 4.87
CA LYS A 139 7.75 10.96 4.02
C LYS A 139 7.80 12.47 3.77
N ILE A 140 6.69 13.07 3.39
CA ILE A 140 6.60 14.51 3.09
C ILE A 140 6.83 15.35 4.35
N ASN A 141 6.37 14.90 5.50
CA ASN A 141 6.55 15.61 6.75
C ASN A 141 7.98 15.51 7.27
N ARG A 142 8.52 14.29 7.37
CA ARG A 142 9.86 14.04 7.95
C ARG A 142 11.00 14.44 7.03
N PHE A 143 10.79 14.34 5.72
CA PHE A 143 11.79 14.62 4.70
C PHE A 143 11.36 15.78 3.80
N SER A 144 10.83 16.83 4.41
CA SER A 144 10.31 18.02 3.72
C SER A 144 11.35 18.74 2.86
N HIS A 145 12.64 18.53 3.13
CA HIS A 145 13.76 19.05 2.33
C HIS A 145 13.94 18.30 0.99
N ARG A 146 13.31 17.15 0.82
CA ARG A 146 13.39 16.38 -0.43
C ARG A 146 12.30 16.85 -1.40
N PRO A 147 12.67 17.27 -2.62
CA PRO A 147 11.72 17.79 -3.61
C PRO A 147 10.85 16.68 -4.23
N ARG A 148 11.26 15.41 -4.08
CA ARG A 148 10.56 14.26 -4.67
C ARG A 148 10.76 13.00 -3.88
N HIS A 149 9.77 12.09 -3.98
CA HIS A 149 9.83 10.72 -3.45
C HIS A 149 9.54 9.73 -4.58
N GLN A 150 10.25 8.62 -4.59
CA GLN A 150 10.08 7.56 -5.57
C GLN A 150 8.77 6.82 -5.37
N ILE A 151 8.10 6.55 -6.49
CA ILE A 151 6.84 5.82 -6.58
C ILE A 151 7.02 4.71 -7.62
N PHE A 152 6.54 3.51 -7.30
CA PHE A 152 6.51 2.40 -8.23
C PHE A 152 5.08 2.08 -8.64
N ALA A 153 4.84 1.88 -9.92
CA ALA A 153 3.64 1.23 -10.42
C ALA A 153 3.95 -0.26 -10.63
N GLU A 154 3.37 -1.09 -9.79
CA GLU A 154 3.62 -2.53 -9.76
C GLU A 154 2.37 -3.32 -10.19
N PRO A 155 2.44 -4.21 -11.20
CA PRO A 155 1.29 -5.03 -11.58
C PRO A 155 0.94 -6.01 -10.46
N GLU A 156 -0.31 -6.04 -9.99
CA GLU A 156 -0.72 -6.95 -8.90
C GLU A 156 -0.79 -8.43 -9.29
N GLY A 157 -0.78 -8.74 -10.57
CA GLY A 157 -0.83 -10.11 -11.05
C GLY A 157 -0.94 -10.22 -12.56
N TRP A 158 -0.96 -11.45 -13.07
CA TRP A 158 -0.97 -11.75 -14.50
C TRP A 158 -2.34 -11.48 -15.16
N ASN A 159 -3.42 -11.75 -14.44
CA ASN A 159 -4.80 -11.74 -14.95
C ASN A 159 -5.61 -10.56 -14.38
N THR A 160 -4.95 -9.44 -14.07
CA THR A 160 -5.61 -8.25 -13.54
C THR A 160 -5.05 -7.00 -14.21
N ILE A 161 -5.89 -5.98 -14.29
CA ILE A 161 -5.52 -4.63 -14.72
C ILE A 161 -5.15 -3.73 -13.54
N GLU A 162 -5.16 -4.26 -12.32
CA GLU A 162 -4.83 -3.50 -11.11
C GLU A 162 -3.32 -3.31 -10.98
N PHE A 163 -2.91 -2.08 -10.74
CA PHE A 163 -1.57 -1.70 -10.38
C PHE A 163 -1.53 -1.20 -8.93
N TYR A 164 -0.57 -1.71 -8.19
CA TYR A 164 -0.24 -1.32 -6.82
C TYR A 164 0.74 -0.15 -6.87
N ILE A 165 0.40 0.98 -6.24
CA ILE A 165 1.23 2.19 -6.32
C ILE A 165 2.14 2.26 -5.10
N ASN A 166 3.21 1.47 -5.14
CA ASN A 166 4.16 1.36 -4.03
C ASN A 166 4.85 2.71 -3.75
N GLY A 167 4.95 3.04 -2.48
CA GLY A 167 5.50 4.32 -2.04
C GLY A 167 4.45 5.41 -1.79
N PHE A 168 3.18 5.19 -2.19
CA PHE A 168 2.06 6.11 -2.01
C PHE A 168 1.03 5.64 -0.96
N SER A 169 1.48 4.84 0.03
CA SER A 169 0.60 4.43 1.14
C SER A 169 0.09 5.65 1.89
N SER A 170 -1.21 5.74 2.13
CA SER A 170 -1.81 6.91 2.74
C SER A 170 -3.04 6.57 3.60
N SER A 171 -3.32 7.42 4.59
CA SER A 171 -4.59 7.46 5.32
C SER A 171 -5.38 8.74 5.08
N LEU A 172 -4.93 9.58 4.17
CA LEU A 172 -5.60 10.80 3.75
C LEU A 172 -6.99 10.51 3.15
N PRO A 173 -7.88 11.52 3.12
CA PRO A 173 -9.15 11.40 2.39
C PRO A 173 -8.95 10.99 0.92
N GLU A 174 -9.87 10.19 0.41
CA GLU A 174 -9.77 9.61 -0.95
C GLU A 174 -9.60 10.66 -2.04
N GLU A 175 -10.33 11.78 -1.93
CA GLU A 175 -10.24 12.89 -2.88
C GLU A 175 -8.84 13.52 -2.90
N ILE A 176 -8.21 13.67 -1.75
CA ILE A 176 -6.84 14.20 -1.63
C ILE A 176 -5.83 13.20 -2.19
N GLN A 177 -6.02 11.91 -1.91
CA GLN A 177 -5.16 10.86 -2.48
C GLN A 177 -5.24 10.85 -4.01
N LEU A 178 -6.45 10.92 -4.58
CA LEU A 178 -6.65 10.92 -6.03
C LEU A 178 -6.08 12.18 -6.70
N GLU A 179 -6.30 13.35 -6.11
CA GLU A 179 -5.76 14.60 -6.62
C GLU A 179 -4.23 14.61 -6.56
N GLY A 180 -3.65 14.21 -5.43
CA GLY A 180 -2.21 14.06 -5.26
C GLY A 180 -1.61 13.06 -6.25
N LEU A 181 -2.26 11.92 -6.46
CA LEU A 181 -1.82 10.92 -7.42
C LEU A 181 -1.82 11.50 -8.85
N ARG A 182 -2.87 12.21 -9.24
CA ARG A 182 -3.01 12.81 -10.58
C ARG A 182 -2.04 13.95 -10.86
N SER A 183 -1.34 14.43 -9.86
CA SER A 183 -0.26 15.42 -10.03
C SER A 183 1.11 14.79 -10.31
N ILE A 184 1.22 13.46 -10.26
CA ILE A 184 2.44 12.70 -10.52
C ILE A 184 2.52 12.34 -12.00
N PRO A 185 3.71 12.50 -12.65
CA PRO A 185 3.89 12.13 -14.06
C PRO A 185 3.48 10.69 -14.36
N GLY A 186 2.62 10.53 -15.37
CA GLY A 186 2.05 9.25 -15.79
C GLY A 186 0.75 8.85 -15.10
N PHE A 187 0.34 9.58 -14.07
CA PHE A 187 -0.92 9.33 -13.36
C PHE A 187 -2.00 10.40 -13.58
N GLU A 188 -1.81 11.34 -14.50
CA GLU A 188 -2.71 12.49 -14.70
C GLU A 188 -4.16 12.07 -14.97
N LYS A 189 -4.35 10.90 -15.60
CA LYS A 189 -5.67 10.33 -15.93
C LYS A 189 -6.03 9.14 -15.04
N ALA A 190 -5.31 8.94 -13.94
CA ALA A 190 -5.47 7.76 -13.09
C ALA A 190 -6.91 7.57 -12.60
N LYS A 191 -7.37 6.33 -12.70
CA LYS A 191 -8.65 5.86 -12.15
C LYS A 191 -8.33 4.92 -11.00
N MET A 192 -8.67 5.33 -9.80
CA MET A 192 -8.42 4.58 -8.60
C MET A 192 -9.56 3.59 -8.35
N PHE A 193 -9.25 2.31 -8.19
CA PHE A 193 -10.21 1.28 -7.81
C PHE A 193 -10.49 1.29 -6.32
N ARG A 194 -9.45 1.57 -5.54
CA ARG A 194 -9.53 1.68 -4.08
C ARG A 194 -8.31 2.43 -3.54
N PRO A 195 -8.53 3.25 -2.51
CA PRO A 195 -7.47 3.97 -1.82
C PRO A 195 -6.62 3.06 -0.92
#